data_b6dcba956f321dc2a5654ac8397f74cd
#
_entry.id   b6dcba956f321dc2a5654ac8397f74cd
#
_cell.length_a   1.000
_cell.length_b   1.000
_cell.length_c   1.000
_cell.angle_alpha   90.00
_cell.angle_beta   90.00
_cell.angle_gamma   90.00
#
_symmetry.space_group_name_H-M   'P 1'
#
loop_
_entity.id
_entity.type
_entity.pdbx_description
1 polymer ?
#
loop_
_entity_poly.entity_id
_entity_poly.type
_entity_poly.pdbx_seq_one_letter_code
_entity_poly.pdbx_strand_id
1 'polypeptide(L)'
;MVCRLSDGVTARLVWGKLRAMAHYLQVGEIPPKRHTQFRRPSGELYYEELMGEEGFSSDSALLYHRAIPSAILDARAWDAGDLSTTPNHPLLPRHLQPHRLFDAAVVPKTDVVTGRRLVLANGDVRISYAVAGAVSPWYRNAIGDELAYVERGAARVETVFGAFDVAQGDYLILPRATTHRWLPVVDADHPLRVLTLEANSHITPPKRYLSRYGQFLEHSPYCERDLRLPAGPLLAEDVGAASDDETEVYVKHRGAGPLGVVGTVHVVPFHPLDVVGWDGCLYPYAFNIADYEPITGRVHQPPPAHQVFEGHNFVVCNFVPRKVDYHPLAIPVPYYHSNVDSDELMFYVDGDYEARKGSGITRGSMSLHPPGHAHGPQPGAMEASLGKDRFDETAVMIDTFVPMDLGEGGRACDDGSYYRSWTPPST
;
A
#
# COMPACT_ATOMS: atom_id res chain seq x y z
N MET A 1 7.29 -4.94 -41.91
CA MET A 1 6.33 -5.25 -42.98
C MET A 1 5.03 -4.55 -42.62
N VAL A 2 4.73 -3.42 -43.25
CA VAL A 2 3.57 -2.59 -42.95
C VAL A 2 2.46 -2.98 -43.88
N CYS A 3 1.39 -3.56 -43.37
CA CYS A 3 0.17 -3.82 -44.09
C CYS A 3 -0.75 -2.60 -43.92
N ARG A 4 -0.96 -1.82 -44.98
CA ARG A 4 -1.99 -0.77 -45.02
C ARG A 4 -3.32 -1.42 -45.31
N LEU A 5 -4.25 -1.33 -44.39
CA LEU A 5 -5.67 -1.48 -44.64
C LEU A 5 -6.27 -0.09 -44.86
N SER A 6 -6.99 0.07 -45.97
CA SER A 6 -7.79 1.25 -46.25
C SER A 6 -8.94 1.34 -45.28
N ASP A 7 -9.12 2.50 -44.71
CA ASP A 7 -10.18 3.05 -43.87
C ASP A 7 -9.72 3.42 -42.48
N GLY A 8 -9.23 4.59 -42.39
CA GLY A 8 -9.05 5.60 -41.34
C GLY A 8 -9.27 5.29 -39.85
N VAL A 9 -9.15 4.06 -39.38
CA VAL A 9 -9.19 3.72 -37.94
C VAL A 9 -7.82 3.20 -37.54
N THR A 10 -7.05 4.07 -36.92
CA THR A 10 -5.79 3.69 -36.26
C THR A 10 -6.14 2.90 -34.99
N ALA A 11 -6.23 1.59 -35.08
CA ALA A 11 -6.23 0.72 -33.93
C ALA A 11 -4.85 0.85 -33.28
N ARG A 12 -4.72 1.61 -32.19
CA ARG A 12 -3.61 1.49 -31.26
C ARG A 12 -3.70 0.09 -30.65
N LEU A 13 -2.82 -0.80 -31.08
CA LEU A 13 -2.51 -2.02 -30.35
C LEU A 13 -1.95 -1.57 -28.99
N VAL A 14 -2.83 -1.48 -27.99
CA VAL A 14 -2.43 -1.44 -26.59
C VAL A 14 -1.89 -2.83 -26.31
N TRP A 15 -0.57 -2.98 -26.37
CA TRP A 15 0.09 -4.16 -25.82
C TRP A 15 -0.25 -4.19 -24.34
N GLY A 16 -1.11 -5.14 -23.93
CA GLY A 16 -1.36 -5.45 -22.54
C GLY A 16 -0.01 -5.64 -21.87
N LYS A 17 0.25 -4.85 -20.84
CA LYS A 17 1.48 -4.94 -20.07
C LYS A 17 1.39 -6.25 -19.27
N LEU A 18 2.13 -7.27 -19.68
CA LEU A 18 2.34 -8.46 -18.88
C LEU A 18 2.88 -7.99 -17.53
N ARG A 19 2.06 -8.10 -16.50
CA ARG A 19 2.42 -7.95 -15.10
C ARG A 19 2.46 -9.38 -14.56
N ALA A 20 3.54 -9.79 -13.97
CA ALA A 20 3.63 -11.10 -13.35
C ALA A 20 4.23 -10.94 -11.97
N MET A 21 3.54 -11.43 -10.95
CA MET A 21 4.19 -11.89 -9.74
C MET A 21 4.96 -13.16 -10.09
N ALA A 22 6.23 -13.23 -9.68
CA ALA A 22 7.18 -14.23 -10.15
C ALA A 22 6.87 -15.67 -9.75
N HIS A 23 5.98 -15.91 -8.80
CA HIS A 23 5.77 -17.21 -8.20
C HIS A 23 4.35 -17.71 -8.32
N TYR A 24 4.21 -18.82 -9.05
CA TYR A 24 3.05 -19.66 -8.94
C TYR A 24 3.12 -20.46 -7.65
N LEU A 25 2.16 -20.27 -6.76
CA LEU A 25 2.06 -20.96 -5.48
C LEU A 25 0.95 -21.99 -5.48
N GLN A 26 1.12 -22.98 -4.63
CA GLN A 26 0.09 -23.95 -4.26
C GLN A 26 0.04 -24.01 -2.73
N VAL A 27 -1.13 -23.75 -2.15
CA VAL A 27 -1.33 -23.70 -0.70
C VAL A 27 -2.57 -24.51 -0.34
N GLY A 28 -2.47 -25.36 0.70
CA GLY A 28 -3.57 -26.17 1.18
C GLY A 28 -3.93 -27.32 0.25
N GLU A 29 -5.22 -27.69 0.25
CA GLU A 29 -5.73 -28.83 -0.52
C GLU A 29 -6.26 -28.39 -1.87
N ILE A 30 -5.68 -28.90 -2.95
CA ILE A 30 -6.08 -28.61 -4.32
C ILE A 30 -6.19 -29.90 -5.14
N PRO A 31 -7.03 -29.95 -6.19
CA PRO A 31 -7.11 -31.15 -7.06
C PRO A 31 -5.88 -31.24 -7.96
N PRO A 32 -5.54 -32.43 -8.49
CA PRO A 32 -4.38 -32.63 -9.37
C PRO A 32 -4.43 -31.83 -10.69
N LYS A 33 -5.59 -31.38 -11.09
CA LYS A 33 -5.84 -30.55 -12.28
C LYS A 33 -6.86 -29.47 -11.98
N ARG A 34 -6.64 -28.28 -12.51
CA ARG A 34 -7.60 -27.17 -12.46
C ARG A 34 -8.93 -27.60 -13.10
N HIS A 35 -10.02 -27.15 -12.52
CA HIS A 35 -11.38 -27.36 -12.99
C HIS A 35 -11.74 -28.84 -13.16
N THR A 36 -11.39 -29.66 -12.16
CA THR A 36 -11.78 -31.06 -12.06
C THR A 36 -12.56 -31.31 -10.78
N GLN A 37 -13.32 -32.40 -10.72
CA GLN A 37 -14.11 -32.72 -9.55
C GLN A 37 -13.20 -32.84 -8.31
N PHE A 38 -13.34 -31.91 -7.38
CA PHE A 38 -12.70 -31.93 -6.09
C PHE A 38 -13.75 -32.06 -5.00
N ARG A 39 -13.65 -33.12 -4.19
CA ARG A 39 -14.69 -33.50 -3.25
C ARG A 39 -14.21 -33.54 -1.83
N ARG A 40 -15.10 -33.10 -0.94
CA ARG A 40 -14.97 -33.26 0.51
C ARG A 40 -15.03 -34.74 0.88
N PRO A 41 -14.58 -35.10 2.09
CA PRO A 41 -14.77 -36.46 2.63
C PRO A 41 -16.24 -36.90 2.68
N SER A 42 -17.19 -35.95 2.81
CA SER A 42 -18.64 -36.20 2.75
C SER A 42 -19.17 -36.57 1.36
N GLY A 43 -18.35 -36.36 0.29
CA GLY A 43 -18.71 -36.59 -1.10
C GLY A 43 -19.23 -35.36 -1.85
N GLU A 44 -19.49 -34.26 -1.16
CA GLU A 44 -19.88 -32.97 -1.76
C GLU A 44 -18.70 -32.34 -2.51
N LEU A 45 -19.01 -31.52 -3.52
CA LEU A 45 -17.96 -30.74 -4.24
C LEU A 45 -17.51 -29.54 -3.41
N TYR A 46 -16.22 -29.18 -3.56
CA TYR A 46 -15.76 -27.82 -3.30
C TYR A 46 -16.13 -26.92 -4.48
N TYR A 47 -16.28 -25.63 -4.21
CA TYR A 47 -16.65 -24.64 -5.21
C TYR A 47 -15.41 -23.83 -5.60
N GLU A 48 -15.19 -23.67 -6.90
CA GLU A 48 -14.06 -22.94 -7.44
C GLU A 48 -14.41 -21.46 -7.60
N GLU A 49 -13.51 -20.57 -7.16
CA GLU A 49 -13.52 -19.14 -7.52
C GLU A 49 -12.22 -18.80 -8.26
N LEU A 50 -12.32 -18.37 -9.51
CA LEU A 50 -11.20 -17.83 -10.25
C LEU A 50 -11.14 -16.31 -10.03
N MET A 51 -10.20 -15.85 -9.20
CA MET A 51 -9.83 -14.45 -9.08
C MET A 51 -8.80 -14.12 -10.17
N GLY A 52 -9.06 -13.14 -11.01
CA GLY A 52 -8.17 -12.81 -12.13
C GLY A 52 -8.20 -11.33 -12.48
N GLU A 53 -7.03 -10.80 -12.77
CA GLU A 53 -6.82 -9.43 -13.18
C GLU A 53 -7.00 -9.23 -14.68
N GLU A 54 -7.24 -7.96 -15.09
CA GLU A 54 -7.33 -7.51 -16.49
C GLU A 54 -8.23 -8.41 -17.37
N GLY A 55 -9.39 -8.80 -16.83
CA GLY A 55 -10.32 -9.70 -17.53
C GLY A 55 -9.72 -11.10 -17.75
N PHE A 56 -8.99 -11.61 -16.76
CA PHE A 56 -8.30 -12.90 -16.75
C PHE A 56 -7.11 -13.01 -17.72
N SER A 57 -6.58 -11.88 -18.19
CA SER A 57 -5.39 -11.85 -19.07
C SER A 57 -4.07 -11.54 -18.32
N SER A 58 -4.13 -11.29 -17.01
CA SER A 58 -2.99 -11.07 -16.14
C SER A 58 -2.93 -12.12 -15.02
N ASP A 59 -2.41 -11.74 -13.85
CA ASP A 59 -2.27 -12.66 -12.72
C ASP A 59 -3.64 -13.17 -12.24
N SER A 60 -3.66 -14.40 -11.78
CA SER A 60 -4.88 -15.07 -11.29
C SER A 60 -4.57 -16.07 -10.19
N ALA A 61 -5.58 -16.35 -9.37
CA ALA A 61 -5.59 -17.45 -8.42
C ALA A 61 -6.92 -18.21 -8.51
N LEU A 62 -6.88 -19.53 -8.32
CA LEU A 62 -8.04 -20.38 -8.22
C LEU A 62 -8.18 -20.84 -6.77
N LEU A 63 -9.28 -20.47 -6.13
CA LEU A 63 -9.60 -20.77 -4.74
C LEU A 63 -10.65 -21.88 -4.68
N TYR A 64 -10.55 -22.76 -3.68
CA TYR A 64 -11.46 -23.89 -3.47
C TYR A 64 -12.24 -23.67 -2.16
N HIS A 65 -13.51 -23.25 -2.30
CA HIS A 65 -14.40 -22.87 -1.23
C HIS A 65 -15.23 -24.05 -0.71
N ARG A 66 -15.55 -24.01 0.58
CA ARG A 66 -16.56 -24.91 1.18
C ARG A 66 -17.98 -24.44 0.89
N ALA A 67 -18.21 -23.12 0.83
CA ALA A 67 -19.49 -22.52 0.53
C ALA A 67 -19.56 -22.05 -0.93
N ILE A 68 -20.76 -21.71 -1.40
CA ILE A 68 -20.95 -21.09 -2.72
C ILE A 68 -20.47 -19.63 -2.62
N PRO A 69 -19.34 -19.25 -3.26
CA PRO A 69 -18.71 -17.94 -3.04
C PRO A 69 -19.56 -16.75 -3.51
N SER A 70 -20.52 -16.98 -4.39
CA SER A 70 -21.43 -15.94 -4.91
C SER A 70 -22.71 -15.76 -4.08
N ALA A 71 -22.91 -16.51 -2.99
CA ALA A 71 -24.13 -16.44 -2.20
C ALA A 71 -24.15 -15.14 -1.37
N ILE A 72 -25.23 -14.38 -1.50
CA ILE A 72 -25.55 -13.17 -0.72
C ILE A 72 -26.97 -13.30 -0.20
N LEU A 73 -27.17 -13.15 1.12
CA LEU A 73 -28.48 -13.19 1.75
C LEU A 73 -29.13 -11.81 1.75
N ASP A 74 -28.36 -10.76 2.01
CA ASP A 74 -28.83 -9.38 2.09
C ASP A 74 -27.72 -8.40 1.72
N ALA A 75 -28.10 -7.19 1.32
CA ALA A 75 -27.17 -6.11 1.01
C ALA A 75 -27.75 -4.76 1.45
N ARG A 76 -26.92 -3.98 2.15
CA ARG A 76 -27.29 -2.64 2.59
C ARG A 76 -26.17 -1.63 2.34
N ALA A 77 -26.53 -0.35 2.21
CA ALA A 77 -25.55 0.72 2.07
C ALA A 77 -24.68 0.84 3.33
N TRP A 78 -23.40 1.14 3.12
CA TRP A 78 -22.43 1.47 4.14
C TRP A 78 -21.80 2.82 3.81
N ASP A 79 -21.71 3.69 4.82
CA ASP A 79 -20.98 4.95 4.72
C ASP A 79 -19.48 4.68 4.85
N ALA A 80 -18.75 4.83 3.76
CA ALA A 80 -17.30 4.61 3.71
C ALA A 80 -16.48 5.79 4.31
N GLY A 81 -17.12 6.75 4.95
CA GLY A 81 -16.52 7.92 5.60
C GLY A 81 -16.39 9.14 4.68
N ASP A 82 -15.89 10.25 5.26
CA ASP A 82 -15.67 11.48 4.49
C ASP A 82 -14.43 11.34 3.58
N LEU A 83 -14.68 11.18 2.30
CA LEU A 83 -13.67 11.09 1.25
C LEU A 83 -13.58 12.39 0.42
N SER A 84 -14.13 13.50 0.93
CA SER A 84 -14.03 14.80 0.29
C SER A 84 -12.61 15.34 0.27
N THR A 85 -12.26 16.00 -0.83
CA THR A 85 -10.95 16.61 -1.01
C THR A 85 -11.05 18.09 -1.38
N THR A 86 -9.98 18.83 -1.14
CA THR A 86 -9.81 20.20 -1.58
C THR A 86 -8.42 20.38 -2.17
N PRO A 87 -8.25 21.15 -3.26
CA PRO A 87 -6.94 21.42 -3.85
C PRO A 87 -5.94 21.97 -2.83
N ASN A 88 -4.65 21.67 -3.04
CA ASN A 88 -3.56 22.31 -2.32
C ASN A 88 -3.46 23.78 -2.78
N HIS A 89 -4.33 24.64 -2.26
CA HIS A 89 -4.39 26.06 -2.62
C HIS A 89 -4.40 26.95 -1.36
N PRO A 90 -3.52 27.98 -1.27
CA PRO A 90 -2.40 28.28 -2.16
C PRO A 90 -1.44 27.10 -2.28
N LEU A 91 -0.79 26.96 -3.46
CA LEU A 91 0.16 25.87 -3.71
C LEU A 91 1.40 26.08 -2.81
N LEU A 92 1.52 25.21 -1.80
CA LEU A 92 2.59 25.28 -0.79
C LEU A 92 3.04 23.88 -0.41
N PRO A 93 4.32 23.68 -0.03
CA PRO A 93 4.70 22.48 0.70
C PRO A 93 3.99 22.44 2.04
N ARG A 94 3.56 21.24 2.46
CA ARG A 94 2.79 21.01 3.68
C ARG A 94 3.51 20.08 4.64
N HIS A 95 3.29 20.30 5.94
CA HIS A 95 3.68 19.38 6.98
C HIS A 95 2.42 18.87 7.69
N LEU A 96 2.13 17.59 7.48
CA LEU A 96 0.94 16.94 8.00
C LEU A 96 1.34 16.03 9.16
N GLN A 97 0.54 16.00 10.23
CA GLN A 97 0.80 15.22 11.42
C GLN A 97 -0.38 14.28 11.73
N PRO A 98 -0.63 13.24 10.91
CA PRO A 98 -1.85 12.45 10.94
C PRO A 98 -2.09 11.71 12.26
N HIS A 99 -1.03 11.38 13.01
CA HIS A 99 -1.16 10.77 14.33
C HIS A 99 -1.91 11.67 15.34
N ARG A 100 -1.93 12.99 15.13
CA ARG A 100 -2.67 13.95 15.96
C ARG A 100 -4.17 13.97 15.72
N LEU A 101 -4.65 13.27 14.68
CA LEU A 101 -6.07 13.15 14.38
C LEU A 101 -6.83 12.20 15.33
N PHE A 102 -6.09 11.45 16.15
CA PHE A 102 -6.63 10.37 16.96
C PHE A 102 -6.49 10.67 18.44
N ASP A 103 -7.62 10.77 19.14
CA ASP A 103 -7.64 10.86 20.60
C ASP A 103 -7.34 9.47 21.20
N ALA A 104 -6.41 9.41 22.15
CA ALA A 104 -6.03 8.20 22.85
C ALA A 104 -7.21 7.48 23.52
N ALA A 105 -8.24 8.22 23.95
CA ALA A 105 -9.45 7.64 24.53
C ALA A 105 -10.37 6.94 23.51
N VAL A 106 -10.25 7.27 22.22
CA VAL A 106 -11.08 6.71 21.14
C VAL A 106 -10.37 5.55 20.44
N VAL A 107 -9.05 5.54 20.40
CA VAL A 107 -8.21 4.52 19.72
C VAL A 107 -8.62 3.08 20.05
N PRO A 108 -8.92 2.68 21.29
CA PRO A 108 -9.35 1.30 21.58
C PRO A 108 -10.63 0.86 20.88
N LYS A 109 -11.41 1.79 20.34
CA LYS A 109 -12.68 1.53 19.62
C LYS A 109 -12.55 1.75 18.10
N THR A 110 -11.40 2.18 17.65
CA THR A 110 -11.10 2.47 16.25
C THR A 110 -10.47 1.27 15.59
N ASP A 111 -10.91 0.90 14.42
CA ASP A 111 -10.31 -0.15 13.59
C ASP A 111 -9.61 0.41 12.34
N VAL A 112 -8.82 -0.45 11.67
CA VAL A 112 -8.00 -0.06 10.51
C VAL A 112 -8.84 0.24 9.27
N VAL A 113 -10.07 -0.24 9.17
CA VAL A 113 -10.93 -0.11 7.98
C VAL A 113 -11.88 1.09 8.10
N THR A 114 -12.72 1.09 9.13
CA THR A 114 -13.76 2.14 9.28
C THR A 114 -13.21 3.39 9.96
N GLY A 115 -12.08 3.28 10.65
CA GLY A 115 -11.43 4.39 11.35
C GLY A 115 -10.38 5.15 10.50
N ARG A 116 -10.21 4.84 9.22
CA ARG A 116 -9.29 5.55 8.32
C ARG A 116 -9.68 7.02 8.19
N ARG A 117 -8.68 7.90 8.28
CA ARG A 117 -8.82 9.34 7.99
C ARG A 117 -8.09 9.65 6.70
N LEU A 118 -8.81 10.20 5.72
CA LEU A 118 -8.24 10.55 4.41
C LEU A 118 -7.29 11.74 4.55
N VAL A 119 -6.01 11.52 4.21
CA VAL A 119 -4.97 12.57 4.28
C VAL A 119 -4.81 13.26 2.92
N LEU A 120 -4.57 12.49 1.87
CA LEU A 120 -4.35 12.99 0.52
C LEU A 120 -5.05 12.07 -0.50
N ALA A 121 -5.48 12.63 -1.62
CA ALA A 121 -6.00 11.83 -2.72
C ALA A 121 -5.90 12.54 -4.06
N ASN A 122 -5.94 11.74 -5.13
CA ASN A 122 -6.18 12.18 -6.51
C ASN A 122 -7.03 11.15 -7.25
N GLY A 123 -7.08 11.22 -8.56
CA GLY A 123 -7.84 10.26 -9.39
C GLY A 123 -7.32 8.82 -9.35
N ASP A 124 -6.07 8.60 -8.95
CA ASP A 124 -5.39 7.31 -9.04
C ASP A 124 -5.14 6.66 -7.68
N VAL A 125 -4.94 7.47 -6.63
CA VAL A 125 -4.61 6.97 -5.28
C VAL A 125 -5.36 7.74 -4.19
N ARG A 126 -5.58 7.06 -3.05
CA ARG A 126 -6.02 7.64 -1.77
C ARG A 126 -5.05 7.23 -0.69
N ILE A 127 -4.57 8.19 0.07
CA ILE A 127 -3.64 7.98 1.17
C ILE A 127 -4.37 8.31 2.46
N SER A 128 -4.55 7.30 3.29
CA SER A 128 -5.25 7.40 4.56
C SER A 128 -4.38 6.95 5.71
N TYR A 129 -4.74 7.37 6.91
CA TYR A 129 -4.04 6.96 8.12
C TYR A 129 -5.03 6.50 9.17
N ALA A 130 -4.67 5.45 9.92
CA ALA A 130 -5.45 4.91 11.02
C ALA A 130 -4.61 4.66 12.25
N VAL A 131 -5.19 4.89 13.44
CA VAL A 131 -4.67 4.41 14.72
C VAL A 131 -5.75 3.53 15.33
N ALA A 132 -5.45 2.24 15.54
CA ALA A 132 -6.45 1.24 15.81
C ALA A 132 -6.11 0.37 17.03
N GLY A 133 -7.15 0.02 17.77
CA GLY A 133 -7.10 -0.93 18.89
C GLY A 133 -8.24 -1.95 18.84
N ALA A 134 -9.16 -1.82 17.89
CA ALA A 134 -10.30 -2.73 17.70
C ALA A 134 -10.12 -3.61 16.46
N VAL A 135 -10.74 -4.79 16.51
CA VAL A 135 -10.83 -5.70 15.36
C VAL A 135 -11.68 -5.02 14.26
N SER A 136 -11.22 -5.05 13.02
CA SER A 136 -11.98 -4.53 11.90
C SER A 136 -13.12 -5.48 11.50
N PRO A 137 -14.14 -4.97 10.80
CA PRO A 137 -15.05 -5.85 10.07
C PRO A 137 -14.30 -6.65 9.03
N TRP A 138 -14.89 -7.72 8.50
CA TRP A 138 -14.48 -8.31 7.23
C TRP A 138 -14.65 -7.27 6.14
N TYR A 139 -13.62 -7.07 5.34
CA TYR A 139 -13.57 -5.98 4.36
C TYR A 139 -13.02 -6.45 3.02
N ARG A 140 -13.49 -5.81 1.97
CA ARG A 140 -13.06 -6.04 0.59
C ARG A 140 -12.98 -4.71 -0.16
N ASN A 141 -11.83 -4.39 -0.74
CA ASN A 141 -11.71 -3.27 -1.66
C ASN A 141 -11.95 -3.74 -3.10
N ALA A 142 -13.06 -3.30 -3.71
CA ALA A 142 -13.38 -3.62 -5.10
C ALA A 142 -12.95 -2.52 -6.09
N ILE A 143 -12.13 -1.54 -5.66
CA ILE A 143 -11.66 -0.44 -6.50
C ILE A 143 -10.28 -0.77 -7.09
N GLY A 144 -9.35 -1.23 -6.26
CA GLY A 144 -7.98 -1.55 -6.64
C GLY A 144 -7.21 -2.17 -5.47
N ASP A 145 -5.90 -2.29 -5.63
CA ASP A 145 -5.04 -2.86 -4.60
C ASP A 145 -4.85 -1.89 -3.43
N GLU A 146 -4.56 -2.45 -2.27
CA GLU A 146 -4.15 -1.68 -1.09
C GLU A 146 -2.70 -2.02 -0.70
N LEU A 147 -1.92 -0.99 -0.40
CA LEU A 147 -0.67 -1.10 0.33
C LEU A 147 -0.91 -0.57 1.73
N ALA A 148 -0.74 -1.41 2.74
CA ALA A 148 -0.77 -1.01 4.14
C ALA A 148 0.66 -1.04 4.70
N TYR A 149 1.14 0.09 5.24
CA TYR A 149 2.43 0.20 5.92
C TYR A 149 2.21 0.32 7.42
N VAL A 150 2.77 -0.60 8.19
CA VAL A 150 2.69 -0.59 9.66
C VAL A 150 3.77 0.34 10.21
N GLU A 151 3.38 1.55 10.63
CA GLU A 151 4.31 2.50 11.26
C GLU A 151 4.70 2.07 12.66
N ARG A 152 3.74 1.53 13.43
CA ARG A 152 3.94 1.13 14.84
C ARG A 152 2.92 0.09 15.24
N GLY A 153 3.26 -0.69 16.27
CA GLY A 153 2.43 -1.77 16.79
C GLY A 153 2.51 -3.03 15.93
N ALA A 154 1.55 -3.91 16.12
CA ALA A 154 1.46 -5.18 15.42
C ALA A 154 -0.01 -5.60 15.25
N ALA A 155 -0.27 -6.45 14.27
CA ALA A 155 -1.58 -7.04 14.04
C ALA A 155 -1.44 -8.43 13.39
N ARG A 156 -2.44 -9.26 13.61
CA ARG A 156 -2.73 -10.39 12.74
C ARG A 156 -3.71 -9.92 11.67
N VAL A 157 -3.44 -10.23 10.41
CA VAL A 157 -4.35 -9.97 9.29
C VAL A 157 -4.79 -11.31 8.72
N GLU A 158 -6.07 -11.58 8.81
CA GLU A 158 -6.69 -12.80 8.28
C GLU A 158 -7.28 -12.51 6.91
N THR A 159 -7.00 -13.36 5.94
CA THR A 159 -7.46 -13.23 4.55
C THR A 159 -8.00 -14.55 4.04
N VAL A 160 -8.74 -14.52 2.95
CA VAL A 160 -9.20 -15.74 2.25
C VAL A 160 -8.03 -16.59 1.72
N PHE A 161 -6.83 -16.05 1.63
CA PHE A 161 -5.60 -16.75 1.22
C PHE A 161 -4.81 -17.34 2.40
N GLY A 162 -5.15 -17.00 3.63
CA GLY A 162 -4.43 -17.33 4.86
C GLY A 162 -4.14 -16.08 5.71
N ALA A 163 -3.24 -16.18 6.69
CA ALA A 163 -2.98 -15.11 7.64
C ALA A 163 -1.57 -14.52 7.52
N PHE A 164 -1.43 -13.29 8.01
CA PHE A 164 -0.16 -12.59 8.22
C PHE A 164 -0.06 -12.11 9.64
N ASP A 165 1.08 -12.27 10.27
CA ASP A 165 1.46 -11.49 11.44
C ASP A 165 2.33 -10.34 10.96
N VAL A 166 1.83 -9.10 11.10
CA VAL A 166 2.49 -7.88 10.64
C VAL A 166 2.89 -7.02 11.84
N ALA A 167 4.03 -6.35 11.73
CA ALA A 167 4.58 -5.50 12.77
C ALA A 167 5.20 -4.23 12.16
N GLN A 168 5.75 -3.39 13.02
CA GLN A 168 6.42 -2.15 12.60
C GLN A 168 7.41 -2.40 11.45
N GLY A 169 7.30 -1.60 10.40
CA GLY A 169 8.13 -1.66 9.20
C GLY A 169 7.57 -2.54 8.08
N ASP A 170 6.51 -3.31 8.36
CA ASP A 170 5.91 -4.16 7.34
C ASP A 170 5.03 -3.37 6.37
N TYR A 171 5.23 -3.65 5.10
CA TYR A 171 4.25 -3.45 4.04
C TYR A 171 3.40 -4.71 3.90
N LEU A 172 2.10 -4.56 3.74
CA LEU A 172 1.19 -5.62 3.33
C LEU A 172 0.51 -5.17 2.04
N ILE A 173 0.72 -5.91 0.96
CA ILE A 173 0.04 -5.69 -0.31
C ILE A 173 -1.16 -6.62 -0.36
N LEU A 174 -2.34 -6.03 -0.51
CA LEU A 174 -3.62 -6.72 -0.60
C LEU A 174 -4.18 -6.51 -2.01
N PRO A 175 -4.15 -7.52 -2.87
CA PRO A 175 -4.74 -7.43 -4.19
C PRO A 175 -6.23 -7.08 -4.11
N ARG A 176 -6.72 -6.38 -5.12
CA ARG A 176 -8.12 -6.02 -5.28
C ARG A 176 -9.03 -7.23 -5.05
N ALA A 177 -10.16 -6.99 -4.39
CA ALA A 177 -11.17 -7.99 -4.04
C ALA A 177 -10.76 -9.05 -3.00
N THR A 178 -9.56 -8.97 -2.41
CA THR A 178 -9.17 -9.84 -1.29
C THR A 178 -10.01 -9.53 -0.05
N THR A 179 -10.82 -10.50 0.40
CA THR A 179 -11.54 -10.38 1.67
C THR A 179 -10.58 -10.62 2.82
N HIS A 180 -10.55 -9.67 3.78
CA HIS A 180 -9.64 -9.71 4.92
C HIS A 180 -10.19 -8.97 6.13
N ARG A 181 -9.58 -9.19 7.32
CA ARG A 181 -9.80 -8.38 8.52
C ARG A 181 -8.51 -8.19 9.32
N TRP A 182 -8.47 -7.14 10.12
CA TRP A 182 -7.34 -6.78 10.97
C TRP A 182 -7.67 -7.04 12.44
N LEU A 183 -6.76 -7.71 13.13
CA LEU A 183 -6.82 -8.00 14.56
C LEU A 183 -5.58 -7.35 15.22
N PRO A 184 -5.70 -6.09 15.70
CA PRO A 184 -4.59 -5.42 16.38
C PRO A 184 -4.13 -6.20 17.63
N VAL A 185 -2.82 -6.29 17.84
CA VAL A 185 -2.27 -6.71 19.12
C VAL A 185 -2.49 -5.55 20.10
N VAL A 186 -3.24 -5.82 21.16
CA VAL A 186 -3.60 -4.77 22.13
C VAL A 186 -2.39 -4.44 22.98
N ASP A 187 -1.80 -3.27 22.74
CA ASP A 187 -0.74 -2.66 23.54
C ASP A 187 -1.06 -1.17 23.68
N ALA A 188 -1.33 -0.74 24.93
CA ALA A 188 -1.71 0.65 25.22
C ALA A 188 -0.58 1.65 24.89
N ASP A 189 0.68 1.23 25.04
CA ASP A 189 1.84 2.06 24.77
C ASP A 189 2.21 2.08 23.29
N HIS A 190 1.82 1.05 22.54
CA HIS A 190 2.14 0.85 21.14
C HIS A 190 0.88 0.51 20.31
N PRO A 191 -0.11 1.43 20.22
CA PRO A 191 -1.28 1.18 19.39
C PRO A 191 -0.88 0.94 17.92
N LEU A 192 -1.64 0.11 17.24
CA LEU A 192 -1.42 -0.14 15.82
C LEU A 192 -1.63 1.16 15.02
N ARG A 193 -0.62 1.54 14.24
CA ARG A 193 -0.65 2.70 13.34
C ARG A 193 -0.35 2.26 11.92
N VAL A 194 -1.25 2.60 11.01
CA VAL A 194 -1.18 2.14 9.62
C VAL A 194 -1.36 3.31 8.67
N LEU A 195 -0.40 3.49 7.78
CA LEU A 195 -0.55 4.27 6.56
C LEU A 195 -1.11 3.35 5.48
N THR A 196 -2.21 3.73 4.84
CA THR A 196 -2.79 2.96 3.74
C THR A 196 -2.78 3.77 2.45
N LEU A 197 -2.23 3.20 1.39
CA LEU A 197 -2.37 3.66 0.01
C LEU A 197 -3.36 2.73 -0.69
N GLU A 198 -4.51 3.27 -1.11
CA GLU A 198 -5.51 2.59 -1.93
C GLU A 198 -5.31 3.05 -3.38
N ALA A 199 -4.91 2.16 -4.26
CA ALA A 199 -4.74 2.47 -5.68
C ALA A 199 -6.03 2.17 -6.49
N ASN A 200 -6.20 2.85 -7.62
CA ASN A 200 -7.18 2.47 -8.63
C ASN A 200 -6.61 1.45 -9.65
N SER A 201 -5.47 0.87 -9.33
CA SER A 201 -4.68 -0.03 -10.15
C SER A 201 -4.06 -1.13 -9.31
N HIS A 202 -3.24 -1.97 -9.93
CA HIS A 202 -2.40 -2.95 -9.24
C HIS A 202 -1.17 -2.27 -8.63
N ILE A 203 -0.68 -2.85 -7.52
CA ILE A 203 0.56 -2.47 -6.83
C ILE A 203 1.54 -3.63 -6.97
N THR A 204 2.67 -3.37 -7.63
CA THR A 204 3.64 -4.42 -7.99
C THR A 204 5.06 -3.99 -7.65
N PRO A 205 6.01 -4.93 -7.52
CA PRO A 205 7.42 -4.60 -7.58
C PRO A 205 7.76 -3.84 -8.86
N PRO A 206 8.76 -2.92 -8.83
CA PRO A 206 9.11 -2.13 -10.00
C PRO A 206 9.57 -2.99 -11.17
N LYS A 207 9.05 -2.73 -12.37
CA LYS A 207 9.40 -3.47 -13.59
C LYS A 207 10.88 -3.47 -13.90
N ARG A 208 11.62 -2.41 -13.48
CA ARG A 208 13.06 -2.34 -13.65
C ARG A 208 13.83 -3.44 -12.92
N TYR A 209 13.23 -4.01 -11.88
CA TYR A 209 13.81 -5.08 -11.07
C TYR A 209 13.34 -6.47 -11.47
N LEU A 210 12.44 -6.56 -12.44
CA LEU A 210 11.88 -7.82 -12.89
C LEU A 210 12.35 -8.19 -14.28
N SER A 211 12.59 -9.47 -14.48
CA SER A 211 12.73 -10.05 -15.82
C SER A 211 11.38 -9.94 -16.57
N ARG A 212 11.40 -10.19 -17.88
CA ARG A 212 10.14 -10.28 -18.66
C ARG A 212 9.19 -11.39 -18.20
N TYR A 213 9.67 -12.30 -17.37
CA TYR A 213 8.90 -13.42 -16.81
C TYR A 213 8.47 -13.19 -15.35
N GLY A 214 8.74 -11.97 -14.81
CA GLY A 214 8.33 -11.58 -13.46
C GLY A 214 9.30 -11.95 -12.34
N GLN A 215 10.42 -12.61 -12.62
CA GLN A 215 11.46 -12.94 -11.62
C GLN A 215 12.30 -11.72 -11.29
N PHE A 216 12.70 -11.56 -10.02
CA PHE A 216 13.64 -10.51 -9.65
C PHE A 216 15.02 -10.71 -10.30
N LEU A 217 15.63 -9.59 -10.64
CA LEU A 217 16.97 -9.52 -11.21
C LEU A 217 18.01 -9.38 -10.10
N GLU A 218 19.23 -9.88 -10.33
CA GLU A 218 20.35 -9.86 -9.35
C GLU A 218 20.66 -8.47 -8.77
N HIS A 219 20.38 -7.40 -9.50
CA HIS A 219 20.63 -6.03 -9.04
C HIS A 219 19.41 -5.37 -8.35
N SER A 220 18.38 -6.12 -8.10
CA SER A 220 17.25 -5.63 -7.34
C SER A 220 17.63 -5.43 -5.86
N PRO A 221 17.12 -4.37 -5.20
CA PRO A 221 17.38 -4.12 -3.79
C PRO A 221 16.65 -5.08 -2.83
N TYR A 222 15.83 -5.97 -3.34
CA TYR A 222 15.16 -7.07 -2.62
C TYR A 222 14.73 -8.14 -3.63
N CYS A 223 14.33 -9.29 -3.16
CA CYS A 223 13.93 -10.41 -4.01
C CYS A 223 12.81 -11.24 -3.38
N GLU A 224 12.42 -12.31 -4.06
CA GLU A 224 11.35 -13.22 -3.62
C GLU A 224 11.57 -13.80 -2.21
N ARG A 225 12.82 -13.95 -1.78
CA ARG A 225 13.17 -14.46 -0.45
C ARG A 225 12.72 -13.53 0.67
N ASP A 226 12.67 -12.23 0.40
CA ASP A 226 12.36 -11.18 1.36
C ASP A 226 10.84 -10.98 1.48
N LEU A 227 10.06 -11.59 0.57
CA LEU A 227 8.61 -11.54 0.58
C LEU A 227 8.05 -12.63 1.49
N ARG A 228 7.19 -12.24 2.43
CA ARG A 228 6.45 -13.15 3.28
C ARG A 228 5.08 -13.44 2.67
N LEU A 229 4.75 -14.71 2.63
CA LEU A 229 3.53 -15.23 2.03
C LEU A 229 2.48 -15.54 3.11
N PRO A 230 1.18 -15.66 2.77
CA PRO A 230 0.17 -15.98 3.76
C PRO A 230 0.44 -17.33 4.41
N ALA A 231 0.33 -17.39 5.73
CA ALA A 231 0.30 -18.65 6.45
C ALA A 231 -1.11 -19.24 6.32
N GLY A 232 -1.25 -20.32 5.56
CA GLY A 232 -2.57 -20.87 5.30
C GLY A 232 -2.55 -22.22 4.59
N PRO A 233 -3.72 -22.81 4.29
CA PRO A 233 -5.05 -22.21 4.44
C PRO A 233 -5.41 -21.92 5.89
N LEU A 234 -6.30 -20.94 6.10
CA LEU A 234 -6.88 -20.61 7.39
C LEU A 234 -8.39 -20.84 7.30
N LEU A 235 -8.93 -21.65 8.19
CA LEU A 235 -10.34 -22.02 8.18
C LEU A 235 -11.09 -21.44 9.40
N ALA A 236 -12.40 -21.31 9.31
CA ALA A 236 -13.23 -20.76 10.36
C ALA A 236 -13.00 -21.42 11.73
N GLU A 237 -12.89 -22.75 11.75
CA GLU A 237 -12.62 -23.53 12.97
C GLU A 237 -11.26 -23.24 13.60
N ASP A 238 -10.25 -22.82 12.83
CA ASP A 238 -8.92 -22.45 13.33
C ASP A 238 -8.95 -21.15 14.17
N VAL A 239 -9.99 -20.35 13.98
CA VAL A 239 -10.24 -19.11 14.72
C VAL A 239 -11.42 -19.21 15.68
N GLY A 240 -11.96 -20.41 15.89
CA GLY A 240 -13.08 -20.69 16.79
C GLY A 240 -14.45 -20.24 16.29
N ALA A 241 -14.60 -20.07 14.96
CA ALA A 241 -15.87 -19.75 14.31
C ALA A 241 -16.46 -20.97 13.60
N ALA A 242 -17.77 -20.96 13.32
CA ALA A 242 -18.41 -21.98 12.52
C ALA A 242 -18.34 -21.61 11.04
N SER A 243 -18.22 -22.62 10.17
CA SER A 243 -18.09 -22.40 8.72
C SER A 243 -19.38 -21.89 8.06
N ASP A 244 -20.54 -22.06 8.72
CA ASP A 244 -21.85 -21.61 8.31
C ASP A 244 -22.35 -20.37 9.07
N ASP A 245 -21.47 -19.69 9.80
CA ASP A 245 -21.79 -18.41 10.45
C ASP A 245 -22.12 -17.35 9.39
N GLU A 246 -23.32 -16.77 9.48
CA GLU A 246 -23.67 -15.58 8.69
C GLU A 246 -22.68 -14.45 9.00
N THR A 247 -22.06 -13.92 7.95
CA THR A 247 -21.01 -12.91 8.11
C THR A 247 -21.29 -11.67 7.29
N GLU A 248 -21.04 -10.50 7.90
CA GLU A 248 -21.06 -9.23 7.20
C GLU A 248 -19.71 -8.92 6.58
N VAL A 249 -19.69 -8.69 5.26
CA VAL A 249 -18.51 -8.26 4.51
C VAL A 249 -18.72 -6.85 3.99
N TYR A 250 -17.89 -5.94 4.43
CA TYR A 250 -17.91 -4.53 4.05
C TYR A 250 -17.16 -4.36 2.73
N VAL A 251 -17.87 -3.98 1.68
CA VAL A 251 -17.30 -3.85 0.33
C VAL A 251 -17.23 -2.37 -0.04
N LYS A 252 -16.01 -1.85 -0.22
CA LYS A 252 -15.78 -0.53 -0.77
C LYS A 252 -15.75 -0.63 -2.31
N HIS A 253 -16.54 0.17 -3.00
CA HIS A 253 -16.62 0.12 -4.46
C HIS A 253 -16.85 1.50 -5.08
N ARG A 254 -16.76 1.58 -6.42
CA ARG A 254 -16.99 2.83 -7.14
C ARG A 254 -18.43 3.31 -6.97
N GLY A 255 -18.55 4.62 -6.68
CA GLY A 255 -19.79 5.36 -6.68
C GLY A 255 -19.95 6.25 -7.92
N ALA A 256 -20.83 7.23 -7.85
CA ALA A 256 -21.03 8.17 -8.94
C ALA A 256 -19.86 9.13 -9.10
N GLY A 257 -19.50 9.44 -10.34
CA GLY A 257 -18.39 10.32 -10.70
C GLY A 257 -17.00 9.66 -10.65
N PRO A 258 -15.98 10.33 -11.17
CA PRO A 258 -14.64 9.74 -11.35
C PRO A 258 -13.91 9.43 -10.03
N LEU A 259 -14.24 10.15 -8.95
CA LEU A 259 -13.66 9.94 -7.63
C LEU A 259 -14.66 9.37 -6.63
N GLY A 260 -15.91 9.11 -7.07
CA GLY A 260 -16.97 8.62 -6.20
C GLY A 260 -16.64 7.24 -5.63
N VAL A 261 -16.74 7.14 -4.30
CA VAL A 261 -16.61 5.89 -3.56
C VAL A 261 -17.83 5.72 -2.68
N VAL A 262 -18.35 4.51 -2.65
CA VAL A 262 -19.46 4.10 -1.80
C VAL A 262 -19.17 2.75 -1.18
N GLY A 263 -19.93 2.40 -0.15
CA GLY A 263 -19.82 1.12 0.51
C GLY A 263 -21.11 0.33 0.46
N THR A 264 -20.98 -0.99 0.46
CA THR A 264 -22.08 -1.94 0.64
C THR A 264 -21.66 -2.97 1.66
N VAL A 265 -22.52 -3.31 2.60
CA VAL A 265 -22.36 -4.51 3.43
C VAL A 265 -23.11 -5.63 2.76
N HIS A 266 -22.41 -6.71 2.44
CA HIS A 266 -23.01 -7.97 2.03
C HIS A 266 -23.14 -8.88 3.25
N VAL A 267 -24.31 -9.45 3.47
CA VAL A 267 -24.51 -10.54 4.42
C VAL A 267 -24.39 -11.85 3.64
N VAL A 268 -23.39 -12.66 3.96
CA VAL A 268 -23.14 -13.94 3.30
C VAL A 268 -23.48 -15.10 4.24
N PRO A 269 -23.98 -16.26 3.73
CA PRO A 269 -24.39 -17.42 4.55
C PRO A 269 -23.22 -18.32 4.94
N PHE A 270 -22.02 -17.76 5.06
CA PHE A 270 -20.82 -18.52 5.40
C PHE A 270 -19.75 -17.62 6.01
N HIS A 271 -18.81 -18.23 6.74
CA HIS A 271 -17.64 -17.51 7.25
C HIS A 271 -16.61 -17.34 6.12
N PRO A 272 -15.99 -16.15 5.93
CA PRO A 272 -15.04 -15.87 4.83
C PRO A 272 -13.78 -16.76 4.83
N LEU A 273 -13.43 -17.38 5.97
CA LEU A 273 -12.35 -18.35 6.07
C LEU A 273 -12.88 -19.76 5.73
N ASP A 274 -13.26 -19.98 4.48
CA ASP A 274 -13.83 -21.24 3.98
C ASP A 274 -12.99 -21.86 2.85
N VAL A 275 -11.88 -21.23 2.45
CA VAL A 275 -10.98 -21.68 1.39
C VAL A 275 -10.03 -22.75 1.91
N VAL A 276 -10.20 -24.00 1.44
CA VAL A 276 -9.37 -25.15 1.85
C VAL A 276 -8.02 -25.19 1.16
N GLY A 277 -7.89 -24.50 0.04
CA GLY A 277 -6.65 -24.38 -0.72
C GLY A 277 -6.83 -23.46 -1.91
N TRP A 278 -5.71 -23.02 -2.46
CA TRP A 278 -5.66 -22.16 -3.64
C TRP A 278 -4.35 -22.36 -4.40
N ASP A 279 -4.35 -21.99 -5.67
CA ASP A 279 -3.14 -21.94 -6.48
C ASP A 279 -3.16 -20.76 -7.44
N GLY A 280 -2.00 -20.20 -7.75
CA GLY A 280 -1.89 -19.09 -8.70
C GLY A 280 -0.75 -18.13 -8.44
N CYS A 281 -0.84 -16.98 -9.10
CA CYS A 281 0.12 -15.87 -9.00
C CYS A 281 -0.49 -14.61 -8.33
N LEU A 282 -1.81 -14.56 -8.16
CA LEU A 282 -2.52 -13.46 -7.50
C LEU A 282 -2.78 -13.81 -6.05
N TYR A 283 -2.07 -13.18 -5.12
CA TYR A 283 -2.21 -13.39 -3.68
C TYR A 283 -1.60 -12.21 -2.90
N PRO A 284 -2.04 -11.97 -1.65
CA PRO A 284 -1.42 -10.96 -0.80
C PRO A 284 -0.02 -11.39 -0.36
N TYR A 285 0.86 -10.39 -0.13
CA TYR A 285 2.20 -10.63 0.41
C TYR A 285 2.66 -9.49 1.29
N ALA A 286 3.58 -9.77 2.21
CA ALA A 286 4.18 -8.79 3.09
C ALA A 286 5.69 -8.66 2.82
N PHE A 287 6.22 -7.46 3.09
CA PHE A 287 7.64 -7.12 2.96
C PHE A 287 8.04 -6.16 4.08
N ASN A 288 9.15 -6.39 4.76
CA ASN A 288 9.61 -5.45 5.77
C ASN A 288 10.58 -4.44 5.16
N ILE A 289 10.40 -3.16 5.47
CA ILE A 289 11.26 -2.08 4.96
C ILE A 289 12.75 -2.28 5.31
N ALA A 290 13.03 -2.97 6.42
CA ALA A 290 14.39 -3.25 6.87
C ALA A 290 15.11 -4.33 6.02
N ASP A 291 14.36 -5.10 5.23
CA ASP A 291 14.91 -6.10 4.30
C ASP A 291 15.28 -5.49 2.93
N TYR A 292 15.07 -4.17 2.78
CA TYR A 292 15.46 -3.43 1.59
C TYR A 292 16.96 -3.10 1.62
N GLU A 293 17.71 -3.55 0.60
CA GLU A 293 19.15 -3.28 0.47
C GLU A 293 19.38 -1.97 -0.29
N PRO A 294 19.84 -0.89 0.38
CA PRO A 294 20.01 0.40 -0.27
C PRO A 294 21.17 0.39 -1.28
N ILE A 295 20.96 1.05 -2.41
CA ILE A 295 21.98 1.21 -3.44
C ILE A 295 22.77 2.49 -3.18
N THR A 296 24.06 2.34 -2.89
CA THR A 296 25.00 3.46 -2.69
C THR A 296 26.11 3.41 -3.74
N GLY A 297 26.43 4.56 -4.32
CA GLY A 297 27.46 4.68 -5.36
C GLY A 297 28.57 5.68 -5.00
N ARG A 298 29.51 5.88 -5.96
CA ARG A 298 30.54 6.91 -5.84
C ARG A 298 29.96 8.31 -5.83
N VAL A 299 28.93 8.53 -6.61
CA VAL A 299 28.17 9.78 -6.73
C VAL A 299 26.70 9.54 -6.46
N HIS A 300 25.95 10.60 -6.20
CA HIS A 300 24.55 10.54 -5.82
C HIS A 300 23.72 9.66 -6.74
N GLN A 301 22.96 8.77 -6.14
CA GLN A 301 21.96 7.95 -6.82
C GLN A 301 20.58 8.61 -6.68
N PRO A 302 19.91 8.95 -7.79
CA PRO A 302 18.59 9.59 -7.73
C PRO A 302 17.52 8.66 -7.14
N PRO A 303 16.38 9.21 -6.67
CA PRO A 303 15.31 8.48 -5.97
C PRO A 303 14.87 7.15 -6.60
N PRO A 304 14.85 6.94 -7.93
CA PRO A 304 14.54 5.64 -8.51
C PRO A 304 15.39 4.46 -8.00
N ALA A 305 16.58 4.70 -7.43
CA ALA A 305 17.37 3.67 -6.76
C ALA A 305 16.73 3.18 -5.45
N HIS A 306 15.78 3.94 -4.90
CA HIS A 306 15.07 3.62 -3.66
C HIS A 306 13.68 3.02 -3.90
N GLN A 307 13.25 2.86 -5.15
CA GLN A 307 11.90 2.41 -5.49
C GLN A 307 11.66 0.97 -5.02
N VAL A 308 10.52 0.76 -4.33
CA VAL A 308 10.11 -0.55 -3.79
C VAL A 308 8.84 -1.08 -4.46
N PHE A 309 7.87 -0.22 -4.74
CA PHE A 309 6.64 -0.58 -5.46
C PHE A 309 6.29 0.47 -6.52
N GLU A 310 5.47 0.06 -7.46
CA GLU A 310 4.88 0.95 -8.46
C GLU A 310 3.44 0.57 -8.78
N GLY A 311 2.67 1.54 -9.23
CA GLY A 311 1.33 1.35 -9.78
C GLY A 311 1.07 2.34 -10.91
N HIS A 312 -0.21 2.51 -11.29
CA HIS A 312 -0.56 3.48 -12.30
C HIS A 312 -0.43 4.90 -11.72
N ASN A 313 0.43 5.71 -12.33
CA ASN A 313 0.70 7.09 -11.98
C ASN A 313 1.25 7.32 -10.55
N PHE A 314 1.88 6.32 -9.96
CA PHE A 314 2.61 6.50 -8.70
C PHE A 314 3.75 5.51 -8.54
N VAL A 315 4.70 5.86 -7.68
CA VAL A 315 5.77 5.00 -7.19
C VAL A 315 5.91 5.12 -5.68
N VAL A 316 6.41 4.06 -5.06
CA VAL A 316 6.76 4.04 -3.63
C VAL A 316 8.25 3.77 -3.50
N CYS A 317 8.93 4.59 -2.69
CA CYS A 317 10.36 4.47 -2.45
C CYS A 317 10.64 4.31 -0.95
N ASN A 318 11.72 3.59 -0.63
CA ASN A 318 12.21 3.37 0.73
C ASN A 318 13.49 4.15 0.98
N PHE A 319 13.49 4.96 2.01
CA PHE A 319 14.73 5.48 2.60
C PHE A 319 15.00 4.69 3.87
N VAL A 320 16.13 3.97 3.88
CA VAL A 320 16.56 3.10 4.99
C VAL A 320 17.95 3.51 5.45
N PRO A 321 18.40 3.07 6.65
CA PRO A 321 19.76 3.31 7.11
C PRO A 321 20.77 2.86 6.05
N ARG A 322 21.66 3.80 5.62
CA ARG A 322 22.57 3.55 4.49
C ARG A 322 23.86 4.34 4.59
N LYS A 323 24.90 3.85 3.93
CA LYS A 323 26.09 4.66 3.65
C LYS A 323 25.75 5.77 2.66
N VAL A 324 26.42 6.91 2.80
CA VAL A 324 26.34 8.00 1.82
C VAL A 324 27.27 7.76 0.64
N ASP A 325 27.18 8.60 -0.39
CA ASP A 325 28.05 8.54 -1.55
C ASP A 325 29.54 8.66 -1.14
N TYR A 326 30.39 7.83 -1.72
CA TYR A 326 31.79 7.73 -1.28
C TYR A 326 32.78 8.51 -2.13
N HIS A 327 32.35 9.45 -2.97
CA HIS A 327 33.26 10.38 -3.61
C HIS A 327 33.90 11.29 -2.53
N PRO A 328 35.23 11.59 -2.58
CA PRO A 328 35.90 12.39 -1.55
C PRO A 328 35.31 13.78 -1.33
N LEU A 329 34.62 14.32 -2.33
CA LEU A 329 33.93 15.62 -2.30
C LEU A 329 32.41 15.45 -2.37
N ALA A 330 31.87 14.30 -1.96
CA ALA A 330 30.43 14.08 -1.91
C ALA A 330 29.77 15.04 -0.90
N ILE A 331 28.59 15.48 -1.24
CA ILE A 331 27.67 16.15 -0.31
C ILE A 331 26.63 15.11 0.11
N PRO A 332 26.63 14.66 1.37
CA PRO A 332 25.79 13.54 1.81
C PRO A 332 24.29 13.75 1.65
N VAL A 333 23.77 14.95 2.03
CA VAL A 333 22.36 15.26 1.83
C VAL A 333 22.05 15.50 0.35
N PRO A 334 20.83 15.21 -0.13
CA PRO A 334 20.48 15.44 -1.52
C PRO A 334 20.53 16.92 -1.90
N TYR A 335 20.67 17.21 -3.19
CA TYR A 335 20.60 18.57 -3.72
C TYR A 335 19.16 19.13 -3.62
N TYR A 336 19.02 20.47 -3.69
CA TYR A 336 17.71 21.06 -3.97
C TYR A 336 17.23 20.62 -5.35
N HIS A 337 15.97 20.26 -5.45
CA HIS A 337 15.37 19.78 -6.68
C HIS A 337 13.91 20.22 -6.81
N SER A 338 13.36 20.06 -7.99
CA SER A 338 11.96 20.32 -8.28
C SER A 338 11.39 19.10 -8.99
N ASN A 339 10.34 18.55 -8.44
CA ASN A 339 9.53 17.59 -9.16
C ASN A 339 8.76 18.34 -10.25
N VAL A 340 8.97 17.98 -11.51
CA VAL A 340 8.39 18.70 -12.65
C VAL A 340 6.94 18.28 -12.88
N ASP A 341 6.64 17.04 -12.66
CA ASP A 341 5.39 16.36 -13.01
C ASP A 341 4.84 15.44 -11.90
N SER A 342 5.34 15.59 -10.67
CA SER A 342 4.87 14.78 -9.53
C SER A 342 4.75 15.59 -8.25
N ASP A 343 3.76 15.21 -7.42
CA ASP A 343 3.77 15.48 -6.00
C ASP A 343 4.64 14.44 -5.29
N GLU A 344 5.45 14.89 -4.33
CA GLU A 344 6.27 14.04 -3.48
C GLU A 344 5.70 14.05 -2.06
N LEU A 345 5.25 12.91 -1.59
CA LEU A 345 4.88 12.70 -0.19
C LEU A 345 5.97 11.91 0.52
N MET A 346 6.59 12.52 1.55
CA MET A 346 7.50 11.82 2.47
C MET A 346 6.79 11.51 3.78
N PHE A 347 6.80 10.25 4.21
CA PHE A 347 6.33 9.81 5.52
C PHE A 347 7.51 9.39 6.37
N TYR A 348 7.75 10.10 7.47
CA TYR A 348 8.93 9.95 8.33
C TYR A 348 8.65 8.95 9.44
N VAL A 349 9.34 7.83 9.44
CA VAL A 349 9.04 6.67 10.29
C VAL A 349 9.98 6.59 11.49
N ASP A 350 11.30 6.65 11.27
CA ASP A 350 12.30 6.50 12.33
C ASP A 350 13.63 7.13 11.95
N GLY A 351 14.49 7.36 12.98
CA GLY A 351 15.87 7.79 12.80
C GLY A 351 16.06 9.30 12.83
N ASP A 352 17.18 9.74 12.25
CA ASP A 352 17.66 11.12 12.27
C ASP A 352 17.49 11.77 10.88
N TYR A 353 16.44 12.55 10.70
CA TYR A 353 16.10 13.19 9.42
C TYR A 353 17.01 14.40 9.13
N GLU A 354 18.27 14.13 8.82
CA GLU A 354 19.32 15.14 8.65
C GLU A 354 18.95 16.28 7.69
N ALA A 355 18.35 15.96 6.57
CA ALA A 355 17.91 16.95 5.59
C ALA A 355 16.74 17.84 6.09
N ARG A 356 16.07 17.45 7.15
CA ARG A 356 14.87 18.11 7.71
C ARG A 356 15.08 18.73 9.09
N LYS A 357 16.30 18.72 9.63
CA LYS A 357 16.60 19.31 10.95
C LYS A 357 16.15 20.77 11.01
N GLY A 358 15.40 21.12 12.05
CA GLY A 358 14.87 22.48 12.25
C GLY A 358 13.55 22.79 11.55
N SER A 359 13.00 21.87 10.76
CA SER A 359 11.73 22.08 10.04
C SER A 359 10.48 21.74 10.85
N GLY A 360 10.62 21.15 12.04
CA GLY A 360 9.50 20.61 12.83
C GLY A 360 9.10 19.18 12.47
N ILE A 361 9.71 18.57 11.45
CA ILE A 361 9.48 17.17 11.07
C ILE A 361 9.96 16.26 12.20
N THR A 362 9.10 15.33 12.57
CA THR A 362 9.33 14.30 13.58
C THR A 362 8.77 12.96 13.11
N ARG A 363 9.00 11.90 13.87
CA ARG A 363 8.39 10.59 13.61
C ARG A 363 6.87 10.70 13.50
N GLY A 364 6.29 10.07 12.48
CA GLY A 364 4.86 10.12 12.16
C GLY A 364 4.44 11.38 11.40
N SER A 365 5.37 12.28 11.08
CA SER A 365 5.12 13.42 10.20
C SER A 365 5.04 12.97 8.74
N MET A 366 4.32 13.75 7.94
CA MET A 366 4.34 13.69 6.48
C MET A 366 4.71 15.06 5.93
N SER A 367 5.53 15.13 4.89
CA SER A 367 5.70 16.35 4.11
C SER A 367 5.24 16.15 2.68
N LEU A 368 4.42 17.08 2.17
CA LEU A 368 4.01 17.14 0.78
C LEU A 368 4.79 18.24 0.08
N HIS A 369 5.47 17.89 -1.00
CA HIS A 369 6.21 18.81 -1.85
C HIS A 369 5.55 18.83 -3.24
N PRO A 370 4.83 19.93 -3.61
CA PRO A 370 4.11 19.98 -4.88
C PRO A 370 5.04 20.30 -6.05
N PRO A 371 4.64 20.00 -7.30
CA PRO A 371 5.37 20.39 -8.49
C PRO A 371 5.45 21.93 -8.61
N GLY A 372 6.45 22.39 -9.33
CA GLY A 372 6.67 23.83 -9.52
C GLY A 372 7.27 24.56 -8.33
N HIS A 373 7.69 23.85 -7.28
CA HIS A 373 8.38 24.38 -6.12
C HIS A 373 9.68 23.63 -5.86
N ALA A 374 10.81 24.36 -5.83
CA ALA A 374 12.09 23.78 -5.45
C ALA A 374 12.12 23.49 -3.95
N HIS A 375 12.50 22.29 -3.59
CA HIS A 375 12.65 21.87 -2.19
C HIS A 375 13.93 21.04 -2.02
N GLY A 376 14.30 20.75 -0.78
CA GLY A 376 15.56 20.06 -0.49
C GLY A 376 15.93 20.18 0.98
N PRO A 377 17.22 20.05 1.34
CA PRO A 377 17.67 20.14 2.72
C PRO A 377 17.33 21.49 3.35
N GLN A 378 17.14 21.48 4.66
CA GLN A 378 16.93 22.69 5.43
C GLN A 378 18.20 23.58 5.44
N PRO A 379 18.09 24.90 5.67
CA PRO A 379 19.26 25.77 5.77
C PRO A 379 20.30 25.25 6.75
N GLY A 380 21.56 25.15 6.33
CA GLY A 380 22.68 24.63 7.12
C GLY A 380 22.80 23.09 7.15
N ALA A 381 21.80 22.33 6.66
CA ALA A 381 21.87 20.87 6.66
C ALA A 381 22.92 20.33 5.70
N MET A 382 23.17 21.02 4.58
CA MET A 382 24.20 20.65 3.61
C MET A 382 25.59 20.70 4.28
N GLU A 383 25.93 21.82 4.91
CA GLU A 383 27.20 22.02 5.61
C GLU A 383 27.36 21.04 6.78
N ALA A 384 26.31 20.83 7.55
CA ALA A 384 26.30 19.91 8.69
C ALA A 384 26.45 18.44 8.28
N SER A 385 26.13 18.10 7.03
CA SER A 385 26.28 16.73 6.51
C SER A 385 27.69 16.39 6.05
N LEU A 386 28.54 17.41 5.78
CA LEU A 386 29.88 17.16 5.23
C LEU A 386 30.72 16.29 6.17
N GLY A 387 31.32 15.25 5.61
CA GLY A 387 32.15 14.30 6.33
C GLY A 387 31.37 13.16 7.03
N LYS A 388 30.05 13.14 6.94
CA LYS A 388 29.26 11.97 7.35
C LYS A 388 29.44 10.84 6.35
N ASP A 389 29.45 9.63 6.84
CA ASP A 389 29.60 8.41 6.05
C ASP A 389 28.32 7.56 6.00
N ARG A 390 27.31 7.95 6.81
CA ARG A 390 26.06 7.20 6.98
C ARG A 390 24.89 8.10 7.36
N PHE A 391 23.70 7.74 6.93
CA PHE A 391 22.42 8.22 7.46
C PHE A 391 21.64 7.08 8.10
N ASP A 392 21.05 7.39 9.24
CA ASP A 392 20.20 6.47 10.00
C ASP A 392 18.76 7.00 10.00
N GLU A 393 18.17 7.09 8.81
CA GLU A 393 16.78 7.50 8.63
C GLU A 393 15.97 6.37 8.01
N THR A 394 14.71 6.28 8.41
CA THR A 394 13.71 5.41 7.77
C THR A 394 12.51 6.26 7.39
N ALA A 395 12.20 6.27 6.10
CA ALA A 395 11.05 6.99 5.56
C ALA A 395 10.47 6.26 4.35
N VAL A 396 9.17 6.43 4.16
CA VAL A 396 8.44 5.99 2.97
C VAL A 396 8.14 7.22 2.13
N MET A 397 8.50 7.20 0.85
CA MET A 397 8.16 8.25 -0.11
C MET A 397 7.15 7.72 -1.11
N ILE A 398 6.17 8.54 -1.44
CA ILE A 398 5.18 8.24 -2.47
C ILE A 398 5.15 9.41 -3.44
N ASP A 399 5.57 9.16 -4.68
CA ASP A 399 5.46 10.13 -5.76
C ASP A 399 4.24 9.81 -6.61
N THR A 400 3.41 10.83 -6.87
CA THR A 400 2.23 10.70 -7.73
C THR A 400 2.34 11.64 -8.92
N PHE A 401 2.09 11.11 -10.13
CA PHE A 401 2.18 11.89 -11.39
C PHE A 401 0.90 12.66 -11.74
N VAL A 402 -0.03 12.72 -10.78
CA VAL A 402 -1.21 13.59 -10.79
C VAL A 402 -1.23 14.31 -9.45
N PRO A 403 -1.39 15.64 -9.40
CA PRO A 403 -1.40 16.40 -8.16
C PRO A 403 -2.40 15.85 -7.14
N MET A 404 -2.02 15.90 -5.87
CA MET A 404 -2.85 15.44 -4.76
C MET A 404 -3.64 16.58 -4.13
N ASP A 405 -4.89 16.32 -3.87
CA ASP A 405 -5.77 17.15 -3.04
C ASP A 405 -5.66 16.75 -1.58
N LEU A 406 -5.92 17.71 -0.69
CA LEU A 406 -6.00 17.49 0.75
C LEU A 406 -7.33 16.86 1.12
N GLY A 407 -7.31 15.68 1.73
CA GLY A 407 -8.45 15.05 2.37
C GLY A 407 -8.85 15.80 3.66
N GLU A 408 -9.93 15.37 4.29
CA GLU A 408 -10.40 15.98 5.54
C GLU A 408 -9.35 15.86 6.66
N GLY A 409 -8.69 14.69 6.78
CA GLY A 409 -7.60 14.46 7.73
C GLY A 409 -6.38 15.31 7.43
N GLY A 410 -6.01 15.44 6.14
CA GLY A 410 -4.90 16.28 5.71
C GLY A 410 -5.09 17.74 6.12
N ARG A 411 -6.28 18.29 5.85
CA ARG A 411 -6.62 19.65 6.28
C ARG A 411 -6.58 19.84 7.79
N ALA A 412 -7.04 18.83 8.54
CA ALA A 412 -7.12 18.89 9.99
C ALA A 412 -5.78 18.76 10.70
N CYS A 413 -4.76 18.18 10.04
CA CYS A 413 -3.45 17.94 10.64
C CYS A 413 -2.29 18.73 10.01
N ASP A 414 -2.57 19.65 9.09
CA ASP A 414 -1.56 20.57 8.50
C ASP A 414 -1.11 21.60 9.54
N ASP A 415 0.21 21.76 9.70
CA ASP A 415 0.77 22.78 10.61
C ASP A 415 0.68 24.20 10.06
N GLY A 416 0.44 24.37 8.76
CA GLY A 416 0.25 25.65 8.08
C GLY A 416 1.50 26.54 7.98
N SER A 417 2.66 26.08 8.44
CA SER A 417 3.87 26.91 8.55
C SER A 417 5.10 26.34 7.85
N TYR A 418 5.06 25.08 7.43
CA TYR A 418 6.21 24.34 6.91
C TYR A 418 6.98 25.04 5.77
N TYR A 419 6.28 25.68 4.86
CA TYR A 419 6.91 26.42 3.75
C TYR A 419 7.87 27.52 4.18
N ARG A 420 7.75 28.02 5.42
CA ARG A 420 8.64 29.04 5.99
C ARG A 420 9.95 28.48 6.52
N SER A 421 10.06 27.15 6.68
CA SER A 421 11.22 26.53 7.30
C SER A 421 12.52 26.72 6.49
N TRP A 422 12.42 27.00 5.19
CA TRP A 422 13.58 27.36 4.34
C TRP A 422 13.95 28.85 4.35
N THR A 423 13.13 29.68 4.99
CA THR A 423 13.45 31.13 5.07
C THR A 423 14.55 31.33 6.12
N PRO A 424 15.70 31.93 5.76
CA PRO A 424 16.72 32.22 6.75
C PRO A 424 16.16 33.08 7.89
N PRO A 425 16.65 32.93 9.14
CA PRO A 425 16.28 33.82 10.22
C PRO A 425 16.55 35.27 9.80
N SER A 426 15.59 36.15 10.06
CA SER A 426 15.80 37.59 9.82
C SER A 426 17.03 38.07 10.60
N THR A 427 18.03 38.53 9.90
CA THR A 427 19.26 39.14 10.49
C THR A 427 18.93 40.37 11.29
#